data_b3e2ff9ae36337b3186e00f1aa8e5ad1
#
_entry.id   b3e2ff9ae36337b3186e00f1aa8e5ad1
#
_cell.length_a   1.000
_cell.length_b   1.000
_cell.length_c   1.000
_cell.angle_alpha   90.00
_cell.angle_beta   90.00
_cell.angle_gamma   90.00
#
_symmetry.space_group_name_H-M   'P 1'
#
loop_
_entity.id
_entity.type
_entity.pdbx_description
1 polymer ?
#
loop_
_entity_poly.entity_id
_entity_poly.type
_entity_poly.pdbx_seq_one_letter_code
_entity_poly.pdbx_strand_id
1 'polypeptide(L)'
;MKRIVFFLVLFVMFGCSKTPQPINYGTDMCHFCQMTIVTKTHASQMVTDKGKQYKFDAIECMIRFLGDKQELVEKSNLLIANYKNPGVMVNAKAGGYVISEEITSPMGANLTGFASLEQAKTKINNPKAEYFDWEGIFKKLN
;
A
#
# COMPACT_ATOMS: atom_id res chain seq x y z
N MET A 1 -32.10 42.90 -0.29
CA MET A 1 -30.98 42.45 0.60
C MET A 1 -31.16 41.06 1.20
N LYS A 2 -32.32 40.43 1.16
CA LYS A 2 -32.55 39.05 1.72
C LYS A 2 -32.22 37.89 0.78
N ARG A 3 -31.86 38.11 -0.48
CA ARG A 3 -31.56 37.05 -1.48
C ARG A 3 -30.06 36.71 -1.64
N ILE A 4 -29.16 37.50 -1.08
CA ILE A 4 -27.71 37.29 -1.20
C ILE A 4 -27.16 36.36 -0.11
N VAL A 5 -27.86 36.25 1.04
CA VAL A 5 -27.43 35.42 2.17
C VAL A 5 -27.62 33.92 1.92
N PHE A 6 -28.52 33.54 1.02
CA PHE A 6 -28.83 32.13 0.74
C PHE A 6 -27.81 31.43 -0.16
N PHE A 7 -26.96 32.17 -0.86
CA PHE A 7 -25.93 31.59 -1.76
C PHE A 7 -24.60 31.31 -1.06
N LEU A 8 -24.40 31.79 0.17
CA LEU A 8 -23.11 31.67 0.89
C LEU A 8 -23.03 30.37 1.74
N VAL A 9 -24.11 29.62 1.90
CA VAL A 9 -24.15 28.44 2.80
C VAL A 9 -23.87 27.13 2.06
N LEU A 10 -23.72 27.14 0.73
CA LEU A 10 -23.55 25.90 -0.07
C LEU A 10 -22.07 25.51 -0.32
N PHE A 11 -21.12 26.12 0.37
CA PHE A 11 -19.68 25.94 0.05
C PHE A 11 -18.87 25.13 1.07
N VAL A 12 -19.49 24.39 1.97
CA VAL A 12 -18.75 23.71 3.04
C VAL A 12 -19.17 22.25 3.16
N MET A 13 -18.77 21.38 2.22
CA MET A 13 -18.71 19.92 2.44
C MET A 13 -17.79 19.20 1.44
N PHE A 14 -16.61 19.72 1.10
CA PHE A 14 -15.55 18.88 0.56
C PHE A 14 -14.71 18.33 1.72
N GLY A 15 -15.28 17.43 2.50
CA GLY A 15 -14.54 16.64 3.45
C GLY A 15 -13.53 15.76 2.70
N CYS A 16 -12.23 15.92 2.94
CA CYS A 16 -11.20 15.01 2.44
C CYS A 16 -11.52 13.59 2.91
N SER A 17 -11.99 12.73 2.02
CA SER A 17 -12.24 11.33 2.32
C SER A 17 -10.91 10.63 2.60
N LYS A 18 -10.81 9.98 3.78
CA LYS A 18 -9.68 9.12 4.14
C LYS A 18 -9.85 7.68 3.63
N THR A 19 -10.90 7.43 2.85
CA THR A 19 -11.15 6.12 2.25
C THR A 19 -10.14 5.87 1.13
N PRO A 20 -9.48 4.71 1.11
CA PRO A 20 -8.60 4.33 0.02
C PRO A 20 -9.32 4.33 -1.32
N GLN A 21 -8.77 4.99 -2.31
CA GLN A 21 -9.29 4.96 -3.68
C GLN A 21 -8.80 3.73 -4.42
N PRO A 22 -9.59 3.12 -5.31
CA PRO A 22 -9.16 1.99 -6.11
C PRO A 22 -7.89 2.29 -6.91
N ILE A 23 -7.02 1.29 -7.05
CA ILE A 23 -5.89 1.34 -7.98
C ILE A 23 -6.42 1.00 -9.38
N ASN A 24 -6.22 1.90 -10.33
CA ASN A 24 -6.55 1.68 -11.74
C ASN A 24 -5.36 1.02 -12.44
N TYR A 25 -5.32 -0.32 -12.39
CA TYR A 25 -4.23 -1.09 -12.98
C TYR A 25 -4.13 -0.85 -14.49
N GLY A 26 -2.90 -0.70 -14.97
CA GLY A 26 -2.61 -0.33 -16.37
C GLY A 26 -2.68 1.17 -16.67
N THR A 27 -3.08 2.01 -15.69
CA THR A 27 -3.23 3.46 -15.87
C THR A 27 -2.54 4.27 -14.78
N ASP A 28 -2.72 3.89 -13.50
CA ASP A 28 -2.07 4.59 -12.39
C ASP A 28 -0.56 4.37 -12.40
N MET A 29 0.18 5.38 -12.02
CA MET A 29 1.64 5.33 -11.92
C MET A 29 2.10 5.20 -10.47
N CYS A 30 3.19 4.46 -10.27
CA CYS A 30 3.85 4.35 -8.99
C CYS A 30 4.44 5.69 -8.55
N HIS A 31 4.13 6.08 -7.33
CA HIS A 31 4.60 7.36 -6.76
C HIS A 31 6.11 7.41 -6.49
N PHE A 32 6.75 6.25 -6.44
CA PHE A 32 8.19 6.13 -6.17
C PHE A 32 9.00 5.91 -7.45
N CYS A 33 8.74 4.83 -8.19
CA CYS A 33 9.53 4.47 -9.36
C CYS A 33 8.99 5.00 -10.68
N GLN A 34 7.82 5.64 -10.71
CA GLN A 34 7.14 6.20 -11.88
C GLN A 34 6.73 5.17 -12.96
N MET A 35 6.78 3.88 -12.65
CA MET A 35 6.30 2.83 -13.54
C MET A 35 4.78 2.69 -13.43
N THR A 36 4.14 2.23 -14.51
CA THR A 36 2.70 1.91 -14.49
C THR A 36 2.42 0.72 -13.57
N ILE A 37 1.43 0.85 -12.72
CA ILE A 37 1.00 -0.21 -11.80
C ILE A 37 0.18 -1.24 -12.58
N VAL A 38 0.72 -2.44 -12.77
CA VAL A 38 0.06 -3.47 -13.59
C VAL A 38 -0.32 -4.72 -12.81
N THR A 39 0.38 -5.06 -11.72
CA THR A 39 0.16 -6.30 -10.99
C THR A 39 -0.78 -6.11 -9.80
N LYS A 40 -1.79 -6.99 -9.71
CA LYS A 40 -2.77 -6.99 -8.61
C LYS A 40 -2.27 -7.70 -7.35
N THR A 41 -1.09 -8.28 -7.40
CA THR A 41 -0.52 -9.12 -6.33
C THR A 41 0.59 -8.44 -5.54
N HIS A 42 1.15 -7.33 -6.03
CA HIS A 42 2.32 -6.67 -5.44
C HIS A 42 2.08 -5.20 -5.10
N ALA A 43 1.03 -4.59 -5.66
CA ALA A 43 0.73 -3.19 -5.46
C ALA A 43 0.58 -2.84 -3.97
N SER A 44 0.88 -1.59 -3.63
CA SER A 44 0.64 -1.06 -2.30
C SER A 44 0.11 0.37 -2.37
N GLN A 45 -0.46 0.84 -1.27
CA GLN A 45 -1.12 2.14 -1.20
C GLN A 45 -0.94 2.76 0.18
N MET A 46 -0.77 4.06 0.22
CA MET A 46 -0.79 4.84 1.43
C MET A 46 -1.85 5.94 1.34
N VAL A 47 -2.65 6.07 2.39
CA VAL A 47 -3.59 7.19 2.56
C VAL A 47 -3.19 7.95 3.82
N THR A 48 -2.79 9.21 3.67
CA THR A 48 -2.38 10.01 4.81
C THR A 48 -3.56 10.39 5.70
N ASP A 49 -3.30 10.85 6.89
CA ASP A 49 -4.29 11.40 7.82
C ASP A 49 -5.07 12.61 7.25
N LYS A 50 -4.52 13.27 6.23
CA LYS A 50 -5.16 14.35 5.47
C LYS A 50 -5.89 13.88 4.20
N GLY A 51 -5.96 12.55 3.97
CA GLY A 51 -6.66 11.96 2.83
C GLY A 51 -5.88 11.95 1.52
N LYS A 52 -4.58 12.35 1.52
CA LYS A 52 -3.75 12.26 0.31
C LYS A 52 -3.45 10.81 -0.03
N GLN A 53 -3.68 10.44 -1.28
CA GLN A 53 -3.50 9.08 -1.80
C GLN A 53 -2.13 8.93 -2.47
N TYR A 54 -1.43 7.84 -2.17
CA TYR A 54 -0.19 7.44 -2.83
C TYR A 54 -0.32 5.98 -3.23
N LYS A 55 -0.03 5.66 -4.48
CA LYS A 55 -0.13 4.33 -5.05
C LYS A 55 1.25 3.87 -5.52
N PHE A 56 1.55 2.60 -5.33
CA PHE A 56 2.85 2.03 -5.63
C PHE A 56 2.71 0.71 -6.38
N ASP A 57 3.61 0.46 -7.31
CA ASP A 57 3.64 -0.75 -8.12
C ASP A 57 4.05 -2.00 -7.32
N ALA A 58 4.86 -1.79 -6.28
CA ALA A 58 5.35 -2.84 -5.41
C ALA A 58 5.37 -2.41 -3.94
N ILE A 59 5.37 -3.38 -3.02
CA ILE A 59 5.47 -3.15 -1.58
C ILE A 59 6.80 -2.46 -1.23
N GLU A 60 7.90 -2.90 -1.85
CA GLU A 60 9.21 -2.29 -1.70
C GLU A 60 9.25 -0.82 -2.13
N CYS A 61 8.44 -0.41 -3.10
CA CYS A 61 8.33 0.99 -3.48
C CYS A 61 7.72 1.83 -2.35
N MET A 62 6.68 1.33 -1.69
CA MET A 62 6.07 2.02 -0.54
C MET A 62 7.05 2.11 0.64
N ILE A 63 7.74 1.01 0.97
CA ILE A 63 8.70 0.97 2.08
C ILE A 63 9.83 1.97 1.83
N ARG A 64 10.44 1.98 0.64
CA ARG A 64 11.49 2.93 0.27
C ARG A 64 11.01 4.39 0.21
N PHE A 65 9.76 4.61 -0.21
CA PHE A 65 9.16 5.95 -0.17
C PHE A 65 8.97 6.45 1.26
N LEU A 66 8.57 5.58 2.17
CA LEU A 66 8.44 5.89 3.59
C LEU A 66 9.81 6.19 4.21
N GLY A 67 10.84 5.40 3.90
CA GLY A 67 12.21 5.61 4.38
C GLY A 67 12.22 5.87 5.90
N ASP A 68 12.86 6.96 6.30
CA ASP A 68 12.96 7.43 7.68
C ASP A 68 11.77 8.29 8.15
N LYS A 69 10.71 8.42 7.32
CA LYS A 69 9.52 9.25 7.62
C LYS A 69 8.57 8.56 8.61
N GLN A 70 9.03 8.36 9.84
CA GLN A 70 8.29 7.65 10.90
C GLN A 70 6.87 8.22 11.12
N GLU A 71 6.72 9.54 11.04
CA GLU A 71 5.40 10.20 11.19
C GLU A 71 4.39 9.73 10.12
N LEU A 72 4.84 9.54 8.87
CA LEU A 72 3.97 8.99 7.81
C LEU A 72 3.62 7.53 8.09
N VAL A 73 4.58 6.74 8.57
CA VAL A 73 4.33 5.34 8.94
C VAL A 73 3.27 5.25 10.03
N GLU A 74 3.33 6.09 11.04
CA GLU A 74 2.41 6.06 12.19
C GLU A 74 1.01 6.56 11.84
N LYS A 75 0.93 7.72 11.14
CA LYS A 75 -0.34 8.44 10.92
C LYS A 75 -1.09 8.04 9.65
N SER A 76 -0.46 7.28 8.75
CA SER A 76 -1.11 6.88 7.50
C SER A 76 -1.75 5.50 7.58
N ASN A 77 -2.80 5.31 6.77
CA ASN A 77 -3.34 4.00 6.46
C ASN A 77 -2.46 3.36 5.36
N LEU A 78 -1.71 2.33 5.72
CA LEU A 78 -0.81 1.61 4.82
C LEU A 78 -1.47 0.29 4.40
N LEU A 79 -1.56 0.08 3.10
CA LEU A 79 -2.22 -1.07 2.50
C LEU A 79 -1.29 -1.79 1.53
N ILE A 80 -1.38 -3.11 1.49
CA ILE A 80 -0.67 -3.97 0.55
C ILE A 80 -1.65 -4.92 -0.15
N ALA A 81 -1.34 -5.28 -1.38
CA ALA A 81 -2.08 -6.31 -2.08
C ALA A 81 -1.91 -7.67 -1.39
N ASN A 82 -3.01 -8.39 -1.21
CA ASN A 82 -2.97 -9.74 -0.68
C ASN A 82 -2.66 -10.72 -1.83
N TYR A 83 -1.50 -11.35 -1.79
CA TYR A 83 -1.07 -12.30 -2.82
C TYR A 83 -2.03 -13.48 -3.00
N LYS A 84 -2.68 -13.90 -1.92
CA LYS A 84 -3.69 -14.98 -1.97
C LYS A 84 -4.95 -14.57 -2.74
N ASN A 85 -5.34 -13.29 -2.64
CA ASN A 85 -6.54 -12.73 -3.26
C ASN A 85 -6.18 -11.49 -4.07
N PRO A 86 -5.75 -11.63 -5.34
CA PRO A 86 -5.30 -10.51 -6.17
C PRO A 86 -6.32 -9.37 -6.26
N GLY A 87 -5.87 -8.15 -6.06
CA GLY A 87 -6.72 -6.95 -6.06
C GLY A 87 -7.37 -6.61 -4.72
N VAL A 88 -7.31 -7.52 -3.73
CA VAL A 88 -7.75 -7.22 -2.36
C VAL A 88 -6.61 -6.57 -1.59
N MET A 89 -6.87 -5.39 -1.04
CA MET A 89 -5.91 -4.66 -0.22
C MET A 89 -6.13 -4.97 1.26
N VAL A 90 -5.04 -5.21 1.99
CA VAL A 90 -5.04 -5.53 3.42
C VAL A 90 -4.12 -4.57 4.17
N ASN A 91 -4.31 -4.47 5.49
CA ASN A 91 -3.49 -3.60 6.34
C ASN A 91 -2.02 -4.07 6.34
N ALA A 92 -1.11 -3.18 5.94
CA ALA A 92 0.31 -3.49 5.86
C ALA A 92 0.93 -3.83 7.23
N LYS A 93 0.55 -3.11 8.29
CA LYS A 93 1.12 -3.32 9.64
C LYS A 93 0.70 -4.64 10.29
N ALA A 94 -0.43 -5.19 9.87
CA ALA A 94 -0.90 -6.52 10.29
C ALA A 94 -0.49 -7.63 9.31
N GLY A 95 0.12 -7.28 8.18
CA GLY A 95 0.49 -8.18 7.10
C GLY A 95 1.63 -9.13 7.46
N GLY A 96 1.73 -10.21 6.67
CA GLY A 96 2.89 -11.09 6.61
C GLY A 96 3.57 -10.95 5.26
N TYR A 97 4.89 -11.02 5.25
CA TYR A 97 5.71 -10.78 4.07
C TYR A 97 6.61 -11.97 3.77
N VAL A 98 6.81 -12.24 2.49
CA VAL A 98 7.68 -13.32 2.03
C VAL A 98 8.61 -12.81 0.96
N ILE A 99 9.89 -13.10 1.10
CA ILE A 99 10.89 -12.98 0.04
C ILE A 99 11.25 -14.41 -0.40
N SER A 100 11.07 -14.72 -1.69
CA SER A 100 11.38 -16.03 -2.24
C SER A 100 11.74 -15.92 -3.72
N GLU A 101 12.72 -16.72 -4.16
CA GLU A 101 13.11 -16.80 -5.58
C GLU A 101 11.97 -17.25 -6.51
N GLU A 102 10.94 -17.90 -5.98
CA GLU A 102 9.74 -18.28 -6.72
C GLU A 102 8.80 -17.12 -7.02
N ILE A 103 9.03 -15.96 -6.37
CA ILE A 103 8.21 -14.76 -6.50
C ILE A 103 8.94 -13.76 -7.38
N THR A 104 8.30 -13.32 -8.46
CA THR A 104 8.82 -12.21 -9.27
C THR A 104 8.04 -10.96 -8.95
N SER A 105 8.62 -10.06 -8.14
CA SER A 105 8.03 -8.75 -7.88
C SER A 105 8.48 -7.71 -8.92
N PRO A 106 7.70 -6.65 -9.18
CA PRO A 106 8.01 -5.65 -10.21
C PRO A 106 9.38 -4.97 -10.04
N MET A 107 9.81 -4.79 -8.79
CA MET A 107 11.09 -4.15 -8.46
C MET A 107 12.23 -5.12 -8.16
N GLY A 108 12.01 -6.42 -8.37
CA GLY A 108 13.04 -7.45 -8.24
C GLY A 108 13.45 -7.83 -6.82
N ALA A 109 12.74 -7.37 -5.80
CA ALA A 109 12.98 -7.80 -4.41
C ALA A 109 12.43 -9.20 -4.11
N ASN A 110 11.71 -9.81 -5.06
CA ASN A 110 11.02 -11.10 -4.89
C ASN A 110 10.10 -11.13 -3.68
N LEU A 111 9.51 -9.97 -3.39
CA LEU A 111 8.68 -9.71 -2.21
C LEU A 111 7.20 -9.77 -2.55
N THR A 112 6.43 -10.42 -1.68
CA THR A 112 4.97 -10.33 -1.70
C THR A 112 4.38 -10.24 -0.30
N GLY A 113 3.10 -9.83 -0.22
CA GLY A 113 2.38 -9.61 1.03
C GLY A 113 1.15 -10.50 1.17
N PHE A 114 0.78 -10.75 2.40
CA PHE A 114 -0.38 -11.52 2.83
C PHE A 114 -1.13 -10.81 3.95
N ALA A 115 -2.36 -11.21 4.22
CA ALA A 115 -3.15 -10.62 5.31
C ALA A 115 -2.55 -10.91 6.71
N SER A 116 -1.73 -11.96 6.85
CA SER A 116 -1.02 -12.28 8.09
C SER A 116 0.23 -13.12 7.82
N LEU A 117 1.16 -13.15 8.79
CA LEU A 117 2.36 -13.99 8.72
C LEU A 117 2.02 -15.49 8.68
N GLU A 118 0.96 -15.91 9.35
CA GLU A 118 0.47 -17.30 9.31
C GLU A 118 0.01 -17.66 7.89
N GLN A 119 -0.77 -16.78 7.25
CA GLN A 119 -1.21 -16.99 5.88
C GLN A 119 -0.03 -17.07 4.90
N ALA A 120 0.99 -16.23 5.10
CA ALA A 120 2.21 -16.25 4.32
C ALA A 120 2.93 -17.60 4.39
N LYS A 121 3.16 -18.12 5.61
CA LYS A 121 3.82 -19.40 5.86
C LYS A 121 3.03 -20.60 5.33
N THR A 122 1.69 -20.53 5.40
CA THR A 122 0.83 -21.61 4.88
C THR A 122 0.82 -21.64 3.35
N LYS A 123 0.88 -20.47 2.71
CA LYS A 123 0.75 -20.36 1.25
C LYS A 123 2.06 -20.60 0.51
N ILE A 124 3.15 -20.09 1.03
CA ILE A 124 4.50 -20.28 0.52
C ILE A 124 5.22 -21.20 1.50
N ASN A 125 5.33 -22.46 1.16
CA ASN A 125 6.03 -23.46 1.98
C ASN A 125 7.37 -23.83 1.32
N ASN A 126 8.27 -22.84 1.26
CA ASN A 126 9.60 -23.03 0.69
C ASN A 126 10.66 -22.87 1.80
N PRO A 127 11.52 -23.87 2.05
CA PRO A 127 12.54 -23.79 3.12
C PRO A 127 13.57 -22.69 2.89
N LYS A 128 13.70 -22.15 1.68
CA LYS A 128 14.59 -21.03 1.35
C LYS A 128 13.90 -19.66 1.41
N ALA A 129 12.57 -19.63 1.63
CA ALA A 129 11.86 -18.37 1.76
C ALA A 129 12.13 -17.69 3.09
N GLU A 130 12.27 -16.37 3.06
CA GLU A 130 12.36 -15.54 4.26
C GLU A 130 11.00 -14.94 4.58
N TYR A 131 10.59 -15.01 5.85
CA TYR A 131 9.28 -14.54 6.32
C TYR A 131 9.46 -13.41 7.31
N PHE A 132 8.65 -12.36 7.17
CA PHE A 132 8.74 -11.16 7.97
C PHE A 132 7.33 -10.69 8.41
N ASP A 133 7.27 -10.06 9.56
CA ASP A 133 6.23 -9.11 9.91
C ASP A 133 6.54 -7.72 9.33
N TRP A 134 5.69 -6.74 9.63
CA TRP A 134 5.89 -5.38 9.15
C TRP A 134 7.23 -4.76 9.58
N GLU A 135 7.58 -4.89 10.85
CA GLU A 135 8.81 -4.31 11.38
C GLU A 135 10.05 -4.94 10.76
N GLY A 136 10.03 -6.27 10.63
CA GLY A 136 11.11 -7.03 10.01
C GLY A 136 11.35 -6.66 8.55
N ILE A 137 10.29 -6.59 7.73
CA ILE A 137 10.43 -6.24 6.31
C ILE A 137 10.79 -4.78 6.13
N PHE A 138 10.23 -3.88 6.95
CA PHE A 138 10.57 -2.47 6.91
C PHE A 138 12.06 -2.23 7.19
N LYS A 139 12.61 -2.89 8.21
CA LYS A 139 14.04 -2.83 8.55
C LYS A 139 14.93 -3.49 7.48
N LYS A 140 14.46 -4.56 6.84
CA LYS A 140 15.21 -5.29 5.80
C LYS A 140 15.43 -4.44 4.55
N LEU A 141 14.48 -3.56 4.19
CA LEU A 141 14.46 -2.80 2.94
C LEU A 141 14.89 -1.33 3.07
N ASN A 142 15.04 -0.81 4.29
CA ASN A 142 15.60 0.49 4.64
C ASN A 142 16.99 0.35 5.23
#